data_e5241671130476d428a94e37d8656ec0
#
_entry.id   e5241671130476d428a94e37d8656ec0
#
_cell.length_a   1.000
_cell.length_b   1.000
_cell.length_c   1.000
_cell.angle_alpha   90.00
_cell.angle_beta   90.00
_cell.angle_gamma   90.00
#
_symmetry.space_group_name_H-M   'P 1'
#
loop_
_entity.id
_entity.type
_entity.pdbx_description
1 polymer ?
#
loop_
_entity_poly.entity_id
_entity_poly.type
_entity_poly.pdbx_seq_one_letter_code
_entity_poly.pdbx_strand_id
1 'polypeptide(L)'
;QGEKNLRELNWAPFPVSPKSVELILVTHAHTDHVGYLPALVRDGFAGEILATQATCELAAIVLRDAAYLAERDAEHAAANGYSKHEQPLPLFTEADAERTIGLFRAIDYDSDIDLGDGWTARWTRAGHILGSASIRVATPSASVVFSGDLGRAEHPVLRAREIPPGDRKSVV
;
A
#
# COMPACT_ATOMS: atom_id res chain seq x y z
N GLN A 1 -0.33 5.22 -12.96
CA GLN A 1 -1.66 4.78 -12.52
C GLN A 1 -2.54 6.01 -12.28
N GLY A 2 -3.86 5.83 -12.23
CA GLY A 2 -4.79 6.91 -12.00
C GLY A 2 -5.26 7.63 -13.27
N GLU A 3 -5.96 8.77 -13.09
CA GLU A 3 -6.51 9.58 -14.17
C GLU A 3 -5.39 10.13 -15.09
N LYS A 4 -5.72 10.29 -16.37
CA LYS A 4 -4.73 10.65 -17.40
C LYS A 4 -3.95 11.95 -17.09
N ASN A 5 -4.61 12.94 -16.50
CA ASN A 5 -4.03 14.23 -16.11
C ASN A 5 -3.14 14.15 -14.85
N LEU A 6 -3.27 13.07 -14.05
CA LEU A 6 -2.48 12.86 -12.82
C LEU A 6 -1.31 11.88 -13.04
N ARG A 7 -1.21 11.24 -14.21
CA ARG A 7 -0.15 10.25 -14.49
C ARG A 7 1.26 10.83 -14.39
N GLU A 8 1.42 12.12 -14.67
CA GLU A 8 2.71 12.80 -14.54
C GLU A 8 3.21 12.84 -13.09
N LEU A 9 2.30 12.83 -12.11
CA LEU A 9 2.66 12.78 -10.69
C LEU A 9 3.34 11.47 -10.29
N ASN A 10 3.11 10.38 -11.01
CA ASN A 10 3.79 9.11 -10.76
C ASN A 10 5.31 9.18 -11.03
N TRP A 11 5.74 10.18 -11.79
CA TRP A 11 7.14 10.41 -12.16
C TRP A 11 7.77 11.58 -11.41
N ALA A 12 6.96 12.34 -10.66
CA ALA A 12 7.45 13.40 -9.81
C ALA A 12 8.24 12.81 -8.64
N PRO A 13 9.28 13.50 -8.16
CA PRO A 13 9.96 13.09 -6.93
C PRO A 13 8.99 12.96 -5.77
N PHE A 14 9.12 11.90 -4.98
CA PHE A 14 8.31 11.73 -3.78
C PHE A 14 8.58 12.90 -2.81
N PRO A 15 7.58 13.44 -2.10
CA PRO A 15 7.71 14.66 -1.29
C PRO A 15 8.78 14.60 -0.20
N VAL A 16 9.10 13.39 0.27
CA VAL A 16 10.19 13.13 1.22
C VAL A 16 11.12 12.08 0.63
N SER A 17 12.37 12.04 1.07
CA SER A 17 13.28 11.01 0.62
C SER A 17 12.77 9.62 1.02
N PRO A 18 12.54 8.67 0.09
CA PRO A 18 12.14 7.30 0.45
C PRO A 18 13.09 6.64 1.45
N LYS A 19 14.36 7.02 1.45
CA LYS A 19 15.37 6.53 2.41
C LYS A 19 15.13 6.98 3.84
N SER A 20 14.37 8.07 4.07
CA SER A 20 14.03 8.56 5.40
C SER A 20 12.72 7.99 5.94
N VAL A 21 12.02 7.19 5.14
CA VAL A 21 10.83 6.48 5.59
C VAL A 21 11.28 5.17 6.26
N GLU A 22 10.97 5.01 7.54
CA GLU A 22 11.40 3.85 8.33
C GLU A 22 10.41 2.70 8.24
N LEU A 23 9.10 3.01 8.09
CA LEU A 23 8.04 2.04 8.17
C LEU A 23 6.85 2.45 7.31
N ILE A 24 6.20 1.47 6.67
CA ILE A 24 4.94 1.66 5.94
C ILE A 24 3.87 0.75 6.55
N LEU A 25 2.68 1.32 6.80
CA LEU A 25 1.52 0.60 7.29
C LEU A 25 0.49 0.51 6.16
N VAL A 26 0.09 -0.72 5.80
CA VAL A 26 -0.83 -0.97 4.70
C VAL A 26 -2.19 -1.41 5.22
N THR A 27 -3.24 -0.73 4.77
CA THR A 27 -4.63 -1.04 5.13
C THR A 27 -5.16 -2.23 4.36
N HIS A 28 -4.90 -2.31 3.07
CA HIS A 28 -5.34 -3.41 2.21
C HIS A 28 -4.60 -3.41 0.85
N ALA A 29 -4.83 -4.45 0.04
CA ALA A 29 -4.02 -4.75 -1.13
C ALA A 29 -4.55 -4.21 -2.48
N HIS A 30 -5.50 -3.26 -2.51
CA HIS A 30 -5.87 -2.63 -3.77
C HIS A 30 -4.72 -1.80 -4.36
N THR A 31 -4.67 -1.73 -5.69
CA THR A 31 -3.57 -1.11 -6.42
C THR A 31 -3.38 0.38 -6.09
N ASP A 32 -4.43 1.12 -5.79
CA ASP A 32 -4.39 2.51 -5.37
C ASP A 32 -3.80 2.70 -3.96
N HIS A 33 -3.72 1.63 -3.16
CA HIS A 33 -3.10 1.63 -1.84
C HIS A 33 -1.68 1.04 -1.81
N VAL A 34 -1.38 0.07 -2.69
CA VAL A 34 -0.06 -0.60 -2.68
C VAL A 34 0.76 -0.39 -3.95
N GLY A 35 0.14 0.06 -5.03
CA GLY A 35 0.75 0.05 -6.37
C GLY A 35 1.92 1.01 -6.55
N TYR A 36 2.17 1.95 -5.63
CA TYR A 36 3.33 2.83 -5.67
C TYR A 36 4.51 2.32 -4.83
N LEU A 37 4.31 1.31 -3.99
CA LEU A 37 5.35 0.76 -3.10
C LEU A 37 6.61 0.32 -3.85
N PRO A 38 6.53 -0.37 -5.02
CA PRO A 38 7.73 -0.76 -5.75
C PRO A 38 8.55 0.44 -6.24
N ALA A 39 7.92 1.55 -6.59
CA ALA A 39 8.62 2.77 -6.94
C ALA A 39 9.37 3.37 -5.73
N LEU A 40 8.76 3.37 -4.55
CA LEU A 40 9.43 3.80 -3.31
C LEU A 40 10.65 2.93 -2.99
N VAL A 41 10.53 1.60 -3.15
CA VAL A 41 11.64 0.66 -2.92
C VAL A 41 12.75 0.87 -3.94
N ARG A 42 12.41 1.06 -5.23
CA ARG A 42 13.37 1.43 -6.26
C ARG A 42 14.13 2.70 -5.88
N ASP A 43 13.44 3.69 -5.33
CA ASP A 43 13.99 5.00 -4.98
C ASP A 43 14.67 5.03 -3.59
N GLY A 44 14.75 3.86 -2.93
CA GLY A 44 15.62 3.65 -1.76
C GLY A 44 14.93 3.41 -0.42
N PHE A 45 13.60 3.21 -0.39
CA PHE A 45 12.94 2.69 0.80
C PHE A 45 13.44 1.26 1.10
N ALA A 46 13.82 1.00 2.35
CA ALA A 46 14.35 -0.28 2.79
C ALA A 46 13.79 -0.73 4.16
N GLY A 47 12.77 -0.03 4.67
CA GLY A 47 12.11 -0.37 5.92
C GLY A 47 11.12 -1.53 5.78
N GLU A 48 10.43 -1.86 6.87
CA GLU A 48 9.39 -2.88 6.86
C GLU A 48 8.05 -2.33 6.33
N ILE A 49 7.26 -3.19 5.69
CA ILE A 49 5.88 -2.91 5.27
C ILE A 49 4.96 -3.80 6.08
N LEU A 50 4.23 -3.23 7.04
CA LEU A 50 3.35 -3.98 7.93
C LEU A 50 1.94 -4.07 7.34
N ALA A 51 1.42 -5.28 7.28
CA ALA A 51 0.06 -5.56 6.82
C ALA A 51 -0.47 -6.85 7.46
N THR A 52 -1.77 -7.09 7.38
CA THR A 52 -2.32 -8.39 7.76
C THR A 52 -1.80 -9.49 6.82
N GLN A 53 -1.75 -10.74 7.29
CA GLN A 53 -1.27 -11.89 6.50
C GLN A 53 -1.94 -11.95 5.12
N ALA A 54 -3.27 -11.86 5.07
CA ALA A 54 -3.98 -11.94 3.80
C ALA A 54 -3.71 -10.73 2.89
N THR A 55 -3.49 -9.55 3.46
CA THR A 55 -3.06 -8.37 2.69
C THR A 55 -1.66 -8.58 2.10
N CYS A 56 -0.72 -9.16 2.84
CA CYS A 56 0.62 -9.50 2.30
C CYS A 56 0.52 -10.45 1.10
N GLU A 57 -0.29 -11.51 1.22
CA GLU A 57 -0.48 -12.50 0.15
C GLU A 57 -1.13 -11.90 -1.11
N LEU A 58 -2.20 -11.11 -0.93
CA LEU A 58 -2.87 -10.42 -2.04
C LEU A 58 -1.97 -9.34 -2.66
N ALA A 59 -1.24 -8.56 -1.86
CA ALA A 59 -0.32 -7.56 -2.35
C ALA A 59 0.77 -8.19 -3.24
N ALA A 60 1.27 -9.37 -2.87
CA ALA A 60 2.25 -10.08 -3.68
C ALA A 60 1.71 -10.43 -5.08
N ILE A 61 0.44 -10.85 -5.17
CA ILE A 61 -0.22 -11.14 -6.45
C ILE A 61 -0.42 -9.84 -7.25
N VAL A 62 -0.99 -8.81 -6.62
CA VAL A 62 -1.31 -7.53 -7.27
C VAL A 62 -0.05 -6.82 -7.76
N LEU A 63 1.04 -6.83 -6.99
CA LEU A 63 2.28 -6.15 -7.36
C LEU A 63 3.00 -6.85 -8.50
N ARG A 64 3.00 -8.19 -8.55
CA ARG A 64 3.55 -8.96 -9.68
C ARG A 64 2.79 -8.66 -10.97
N ASP A 65 1.46 -8.72 -10.92
CA ASP A 65 0.62 -8.43 -12.08
C ASP A 65 0.82 -6.99 -12.57
N ALA A 66 0.81 -6.03 -11.64
CA ALA A 66 1.03 -4.62 -11.98
C ALA A 66 2.42 -4.36 -12.59
N ALA A 67 3.47 -5.02 -12.12
CA ALA A 67 4.81 -4.90 -12.66
C ALA A 67 4.90 -5.49 -14.08
N TYR A 68 4.39 -6.70 -14.26
CA TYR A 68 4.30 -7.35 -15.57
C TYR A 68 3.58 -6.46 -16.59
N LEU A 69 2.41 -5.91 -16.22
CA LEU A 69 1.65 -5.01 -17.10
C LEU A 69 2.43 -3.72 -17.39
N ALA A 70 3.10 -3.13 -16.39
CA ALA A 70 3.88 -1.90 -16.59
C ALA A 70 5.05 -2.11 -17.56
N GLU A 71 5.76 -3.24 -17.46
CA GLU A 71 6.86 -3.56 -18.38
C GLU A 71 6.33 -3.81 -19.81
N ARG A 72 5.23 -4.56 -19.94
CA ARG A 72 4.58 -4.81 -21.25
C ARG A 72 4.06 -3.55 -21.90
N ASP A 73 3.45 -2.65 -21.14
CA ASP A 73 2.99 -1.36 -21.65
C ASP A 73 4.17 -0.50 -22.17
N ALA A 74 5.28 -0.50 -21.45
CA ALA A 74 6.49 0.21 -21.87
C ALA A 74 7.09 -0.39 -23.14
N GLU A 75 7.22 -1.71 -23.25
CA GLU A 75 7.68 -2.42 -24.44
C GLU A 75 6.78 -2.13 -25.65
N HIS A 76 5.46 -2.21 -25.45
CA HIS A 76 4.48 -1.94 -26.50
C HIS A 76 4.54 -0.50 -26.99
N ALA A 77 4.67 0.46 -26.06
CA ALA A 77 4.82 1.87 -26.39
C ALA A 77 6.12 2.15 -27.16
N ALA A 78 7.21 1.48 -26.81
CA ALA A 78 8.49 1.57 -27.55
C ALA A 78 8.37 1.00 -28.96
N ALA A 79 7.77 -0.18 -29.12
CA ALA A 79 7.66 -0.86 -30.41
C ALA A 79 6.76 -0.12 -31.41
N ASN A 80 5.73 0.59 -30.94
CA ASN A 80 4.72 1.24 -31.80
C ASN A 80 4.85 2.76 -31.88
N GLY A 81 5.83 3.37 -31.22
CA GLY A 81 6.04 4.81 -31.26
C GLY A 81 4.91 5.64 -30.62
N TYR A 82 4.14 5.06 -29.70
CA TYR A 82 3.02 5.76 -29.04
C TYR A 82 3.46 6.64 -27.87
N SER A 83 4.73 6.54 -27.46
CA SER A 83 5.28 7.36 -26.41
C SER A 83 5.74 8.71 -26.91
N LYS A 84 5.51 9.77 -26.12
CA LYS A 84 6.14 11.08 -26.29
C LYS A 84 7.63 11.06 -25.90
N HIS A 85 8.08 10.00 -25.23
CA HIS A 85 9.44 9.80 -24.77
C HIS A 85 10.17 8.87 -25.73
N GLU A 86 11.41 9.18 -26.03
CA GLU A 86 12.27 8.41 -26.93
C GLU A 86 12.48 6.97 -26.41
N GLN A 87 12.44 6.80 -25.10
CA GLN A 87 12.51 5.50 -24.42
C GLN A 87 11.45 5.43 -23.30
N PRO A 88 10.27 4.85 -23.56
CA PRO A 88 9.28 4.64 -22.50
C PRO A 88 9.80 3.64 -21.47
N LEU A 89 9.72 4.02 -20.20
CA LEU A 89 10.13 3.20 -19.07
C LEU A 89 8.90 2.76 -18.25
N PRO A 90 8.89 1.55 -17.69
CA PRO A 90 7.87 1.17 -16.71
C PRO A 90 8.04 1.98 -15.44
N LEU A 91 6.95 2.25 -14.72
CA LEU A 91 7.01 2.97 -13.42
C LEU A 91 7.88 2.22 -12.42
N PHE A 92 7.82 0.88 -12.44
CA PHE A 92 8.67 -0.05 -11.70
C PHE A 92 8.72 -1.39 -12.46
N THR A 93 9.70 -2.19 -12.14
CA THR A 93 9.96 -3.48 -12.78
C THR A 93 9.45 -4.65 -11.93
N GLU A 94 9.41 -5.87 -12.51
CA GLU A 94 9.15 -7.10 -11.77
C GLU A 94 10.18 -7.31 -10.64
N ALA A 95 11.44 -6.95 -10.86
CA ALA A 95 12.47 -7.00 -9.83
C ALA A 95 12.20 -6.03 -8.67
N ASP A 96 11.65 -4.85 -8.93
CA ASP A 96 11.23 -3.89 -7.90
C ASP A 96 10.06 -4.45 -7.09
N ALA A 97 9.09 -5.09 -7.75
CA ALA A 97 7.97 -5.74 -7.09
C ALA A 97 8.43 -6.87 -6.16
N GLU A 98 9.34 -7.75 -6.62
CA GLU A 98 9.85 -8.84 -5.79
C GLU A 98 10.64 -8.32 -4.56
N ARG A 99 11.44 -7.27 -4.73
CA ARG A 99 12.10 -6.63 -3.59
C ARG A 99 11.08 -6.07 -2.59
N THR A 100 10.03 -5.43 -3.10
CA THR A 100 8.96 -4.88 -2.26
C THR A 100 8.22 -5.97 -1.49
N ILE A 101 7.88 -7.08 -2.15
CA ILE A 101 7.22 -8.23 -1.52
C ILE A 101 8.09 -8.79 -0.37
N GLY A 102 9.40 -8.80 -0.53
CA GLY A 102 10.34 -9.23 0.51
C GLY A 102 10.38 -8.33 1.76
N LEU A 103 9.85 -7.11 1.69
CA LEU A 103 9.80 -6.18 2.82
C LEU A 103 8.49 -6.28 3.63
N PHE A 104 7.50 -7.04 3.15
CA PHE A 104 6.26 -7.23 3.89
C PHE A 104 6.48 -8.09 5.12
N ARG A 105 5.95 -7.63 6.25
CA ARG A 105 5.83 -8.36 7.50
C ARG A 105 4.37 -8.47 7.91
N ALA A 106 3.90 -9.71 8.06
CA ALA A 106 2.56 -9.99 8.50
C ALA A 106 2.37 -9.65 9.97
N ILE A 107 1.22 -9.06 10.30
CA ILE A 107 0.77 -8.78 11.65
C ILE A 107 -0.64 -9.33 11.88
N ASP A 108 -0.98 -9.53 13.14
CA ASP A 108 -2.29 -9.99 13.54
C ASP A 108 -3.27 -8.82 13.74
N TYR A 109 -4.55 -9.09 13.48
CA TYR A 109 -5.61 -8.16 13.88
C TYR A 109 -5.70 -8.02 15.39
N ASP A 110 -6.17 -6.87 15.82
CA ASP A 110 -6.54 -6.55 17.21
C ASP A 110 -5.37 -6.63 18.23
N SER A 111 -4.15 -6.72 17.71
CA SER A 111 -2.92 -6.65 18.50
C SER A 111 -2.27 -5.29 18.36
N ASP A 112 -1.78 -4.73 19.47
CA ASP A 112 -0.97 -3.50 19.43
C ASP A 112 0.46 -3.87 19.02
N ILE A 113 0.90 -3.30 17.91
CA ILE A 113 2.26 -3.44 17.39
C ILE A 113 3.06 -2.23 17.88
N ASP A 114 4.14 -2.47 18.58
CA ASP A 114 5.09 -1.43 18.99
C ASP A 114 5.87 -0.94 17.77
N LEU A 115 5.83 0.37 17.54
CA LEU A 115 6.55 1.04 16.46
C LEU A 115 7.80 1.79 16.95
N GLY A 116 8.11 1.71 18.25
CA GLY A 116 9.16 2.48 18.90
C GLY A 116 8.70 3.83 19.44
N ASP A 117 9.50 4.44 20.30
CA ASP A 117 9.28 5.76 20.92
C ASP A 117 7.89 5.97 21.55
N GLY A 118 7.25 4.88 22.01
CA GLY A 118 5.91 4.89 22.60
C GLY A 118 4.78 5.00 21.56
N TRP A 119 5.08 4.82 20.29
CA TRP A 119 4.08 4.73 19.23
C TRP A 119 3.61 3.29 19.08
N THR A 120 2.32 3.13 18.84
CA THR A 120 1.72 1.81 18.55
C THR A 120 0.79 1.87 17.35
N ALA A 121 0.64 0.76 16.65
CA ALA A 121 -0.37 0.61 15.61
C ALA A 121 -1.21 -0.63 15.84
N ARG A 122 -2.51 -0.55 15.49
CA ARG A 122 -3.46 -1.65 15.58
C ARG A 122 -4.30 -1.73 14.32
N TRP A 123 -4.41 -2.93 13.76
CA TRP A 123 -5.25 -3.24 12.59
C TRP A 123 -6.58 -3.82 13.07
N THR A 124 -7.69 -3.20 12.67
CA THR A 124 -9.06 -3.65 12.98
C THR A 124 -9.77 -3.93 11.66
N ARG A 125 -10.55 -4.99 11.57
CA ARG A 125 -11.17 -5.44 10.30
C ARG A 125 -12.02 -4.36 9.68
N ALA A 126 -11.74 -4.05 8.41
CA ALA A 126 -12.49 -3.07 7.61
C ALA A 126 -13.62 -3.71 6.79
N GLY A 127 -13.60 -5.04 6.56
CA GLY A 127 -14.65 -5.78 5.86
C GLY A 127 -14.77 -5.46 4.37
N HIS A 128 -13.76 -4.84 3.77
CA HIS A 128 -13.78 -4.37 2.37
C HIS A 128 -13.32 -5.45 1.38
N ILE A 129 -12.11 -5.96 1.57
CA ILE A 129 -11.56 -7.15 0.88
C ILE A 129 -10.90 -8.07 1.92
N LEU A 130 -10.49 -9.25 1.49
CA LEU A 130 -9.74 -10.16 2.35
C LEU A 130 -8.48 -9.48 2.87
N GLY A 131 -8.25 -9.52 4.17
CA GLY A 131 -7.11 -8.86 4.81
C GLY A 131 -7.30 -7.38 5.13
N SER A 132 -8.34 -6.70 4.61
CA SER A 132 -8.53 -5.26 4.80
C SER A 132 -8.69 -4.85 6.26
N ALA A 133 -8.07 -3.74 6.62
CA ALA A 133 -8.08 -3.19 7.96
C ALA A 133 -8.16 -1.66 7.98
N SER A 134 -8.81 -1.13 9.00
CA SER A 134 -8.54 0.22 9.49
C SER A 134 -7.34 0.18 10.42
N ILE A 135 -6.48 1.19 10.39
CA ILE A 135 -5.27 1.25 11.20
C ILE A 135 -5.37 2.41 12.18
N ARG A 136 -5.36 2.10 13.48
CA ARG A 136 -5.18 3.10 14.51
C ARG A 136 -3.72 3.25 14.85
N VAL A 137 -3.17 4.45 14.68
CA VAL A 137 -1.83 4.81 15.15
C VAL A 137 -1.99 5.66 16.40
N ALA A 138 -1.31 5.29 17.47
CA ALA A 138 -1.36 6.00 18.74
C ALA A 138 0.04 6.40 19.19
N THR A 139 0.12 7.59 19.77
CA THR A 139 1.27 8.12 20.50
C THR A 139 0.91 8.24 21.99
N PRO A 140 1.83 8.58 22.90
CA PRO A 140 1.50 8.82 24.29
C PRO A 140 0.43 9.90 24.54
N SER A 141 0.25 10.83 23.60
CA SER A 141 -0.63 12.00 23.76
C SER A 141 -1.83 12.05 22.79
N ALA A 142 -1.81 11.29 21.70
CA ALA A 142 -2.83 11.37 20.66
C ALA A 142 -3.00 10.04 19.92
N SER A 143 -4.09 9.91 19.17
CA SER A 143 -4.24 8.81 18.22
C SER A 143 -5.01 9.26 16.97
N VAL A 144 -4.70 8.63 15.84
CA VAL A 144 -5.36 8.83 14.55
C VAL A 144 -5.80 7.47 14.01
N VAL A 145 -6.97 7.43 13.38
CA VAL A 145 -7.46 6.24 12.68
C VAL A 145 -7.46 6.52 11.18
N PHE A 146 -6.75 5.68 10.45
CA PHE A 146 -6.80 5.61 9.00
C PHE A 146 -7.81 4.52 8.64
N SER A 147 -8.96 4.91 8.10
CA SER A 147 -10.05 3.98 7.80
C SER A 147 -9.66 2.94 6.75
N GLY A 148 -8.80 3.31 5.81
CA GLY A 148 -8.73 2.62 4.55
C GLY A 148 -10.12 2.59 3.90
N ASP A 149 -10.35 1.64 3.02
CA ASP A 149 -11.65 1.41 2.42
C ASP A 149 -12.53 0.56 3.34
N LEU A 150 -13.72 1.05 3.61
CA LEU A 150 -14.67 0.36 4.48
C LEU A 150 -15.62 -0.53 3.66
N GLY A 151 -15.76 -1.77 4.10
CA GLY A 151 -16.70 -2.71 3.52
C GLY A 151 -18.14 -2.51 3.98
N ARG A 152 -19.03 -3.31 3.40
CA ARG A 152 -20.45 -3.33 3.74
C ARG A 152 -20.68 -3.89 5.13
N ALA A 153 -21.79 -3.51 5.76
CA ALA A 153 -22.20 -4.08 7.04
C ALA A 153 -22.48 -5.58 6.96
N GLU A 154 -23.00 -6.01 5.81
CA GLU A 154 -23.27 -7.43 5.50
C GLU A 154 -22.55 -7.83 4.22
N HIS A 155 -21.75 -8.89 4.31
CA HIS A 155 -21.04 -9.47 3.18
C HIS A 155 -21.14 -11.00 3.25
N PRO A 156 -21.47 -11.68 2.13
CA PRO A 156 -21.72 -13.14 2.17
C PRO A 156 -20.49 -13.98 2.50
N VAL A 157 -19.29 -13.44 2.30
CA VAL A 157 -18.01 -14.17 2.46
C VAL A 157 -17.08 -13.54 3.48
N LEU A 158 -17.05 -12.21 3.56
CA LEU A 158 -16.14 -11.49 4.46
C LEU A 158 -16.81 -11.26 5.82
N ARG A 159 -16.00 -11.27 6.87
CA ARG A 159 -16.45 -10.78 8.19
C ARG A 159 -16.80 -9.30 8.09
N ALA A 160 -17.85 -8.90 8.80
CA ALA A 160 -18.25 -7.51 8.90
C ALA A 160 -17.10 -6.64 9.42
N ARG A 161 -17.14 -5.35 9.06
CA ARG A 161 -16.24 -4.36 9.64
C ARG A 161 -16.44 -4.25 11.15
N GLU A 162 -15.36 -4.01 11.85
CA GLU A 162 -15.32 -3.74 13.27
C GLU A 162 -15.03 -2.25 13.52
N ILE A 163 -15.38 -1.75 14.68
CA ILE A 163 -15.10 -0.36 15.07
C ILE A 163 -13.76 -0.34 15.81
N PRO A 164 -12.76 0.43 15.33
CA PRO A 164 -11.50 0.57 16.04
C PRO A 164 -11.69 1.04 17.49
N PRO A 165 -11.00 0.45 18.48
CA PRO A 165 -11.11 0.88 19.86
C PRO A 165 -10.76 2.35 20.06
N GLY A 166 -11.60 3.09 20.80
CA GLY A 166 -11.38 4.51 21.11
C GLY A 166 -11.75 5.49 19.98
N ASP A 167 -12.26 5.00 18.84
CA ASP A 167 -12.75 5.88 17.78
C ASP A 167 -14.11 6.47 18.16
N ARG A 168 -14.13 7.78 18.37
CA ARG A 168 -15.37 8.58 18.46
C ARG A 168 -15.50 9.61 17.34
N LYS A 169 -14.45 9.78 16.52
CA LYS A 169 -14.45 10.66 15.33
C LYS A 169 -13.47 10.09 14.32
N SER A 170 -13.98 9.49 13.26
CA SER A 170 -13.17 9.13 12.09
C SER A 170 -12.63 10.39 11.44
N VAL A 171 -11.32 10.42 11.21
CA VAL A 171 -10.71 11.36 10.27
C VAL A 171 -10.33 10.54 9.05
N VAL A 172 -10.79 10.99 7.92
CA VAL A 172 -10.58 10.37 6.59
C VAL A 172 -9.12 10.40 6.23
#